data_dda1bfc1e7d473d6d6eb80af2dd0b3f0
#
_entry.id   dda1bfc1e7d473d6d6eb80af2dd0b3f0
#
_cell.length_a   1.000
_cell.length_b   1.000
_cell.length_c   1.000
_cell.angle_alpha   90.00
_cell.angle_beta   90.00
_cell.angle_gamma   90.00
#
_symmetry.space_group_name_H-M   'P 1'
#
loop_
_entity.id
_entity.type
_entity.pdbx_description
1 polymer ?
#
loop_
_entity_poly.entity_id
_entity_poly.type
_entity_poly.pdbx_seq_one_letter_code
_entity_poly.pdbx_strand_id
1 'polypeptide(L)'
;SFSVKKGQTIAFVGSTGSGKSSIINLFLRFYEFERGQILIDGRDIKDYSQAELRRKIGLVLQDPFLYHGTVASNIQLYQEQLTREEIIEAAKFVDAHGFISQLPQGYDAPVTERGATFSSGQRQLLAFARTIATKPKILILDEATANIDSETEELIQVSLRKMRRGRTTI
;
A
#
# COMPACT_ATOMS: atom_id res chain seq x y z
N SER A 1 -0.73 23.97 -10.36
CA SER A 1 0.08 23.56 -9.20
C SER A 1 -0.81 23.46 -7.97
N PHE A 2 -0.47 22.58 -7.04
CA PHE A 2 -1.12 22.45 -5.73
C PHE A 2 -0.07 22.06 -4.68
N SER A 3 -0.41 22.23 -3.41
CA SER A 3 0.43 21.81 -2.29
C SER A 3 -0.41 21.04 -1.27
N VAL A 4 0.21 20.09 -0.60
CA VAL A 4 -0.41 19.23 0.43
C VAL A 4 0.40 19.37 1.70
N LYS A 5 -0.24 19.75 2.80
CA LYS A 5 0.42 19.83 4.10
C LYS A 5 0.60 18.41 4.69
N LYS A 6 1.64 18.24 5.47
CA LYS A 6 1.88 16.98 6.19
C LYS A 6 0.64 16.54 6.97
N GLY A 7 0.26 15.30 6.81
CA GLY A 7 -0.90 14.70 7.48
C GLY A 7 -2.26 14.99 6.83
N GLN A 8 -2.30 15.79 5.75
CA GLN A 8 -3.53 15.99 4.99
C GLN A 8 -3.84 14.80 4.08
N THR A 9 -5.12 14.64 3.80
CA THR A 9 -5.61 13.75 2.75
C THR A 9 -6.15 14.59 1.60
N ILE A 10 -5.73 14.27 0.38
CA ILE A 10 -6.32 14.83 -0.85
C ILE A 10 -6.84 13.71 -1.72
N ALA A 11 -7.80 14.00 -2.58
CA ALA A 11 -8.31 13.07 -3.57
C ALA A 11 -8.28 13.70 -4.95
N PHE A 12 -7.75 12.94 -5.92
CA PHE A 12 -7.91 13.27 -7.33
C PHE A 12 -9.18 12.63 -7.86
N VAL A 13 -10.11 13.44 -8.33
CA VAL A 13 -11.37 12.98 -8.91
C VAL A 13 -11.40 13.31 -10.40
N GLY A 14 -11.97 12.41 -11.18
CA GLY A 14 -12.07 12.59 -12.64
C GLY A 14 -12.48 11.28 -13.33
N SER A 15 -12.94 11.39 -14.55
CA SER A 15 -13.29 10.23 -15.39
C SER A 15 -12.07 9.34 -15.66
N THR A 16 -12.33 8.10 -16.07
CA THR A 16 -11.28 7.20 -16.57
C THR A 16 -10.51 7.89 -17.70
N GLY A 17 -9.18 7.79 -17.68
CA GLY A 17 -8.32 8.45 -18.65
C GLY A 17 -7.98 9.93 -18.35
N SER A 18 -8.48 10.52 -17.26
CA SER A 18 -8.19 11.91 -16.89
C SER A 18 -6.75 12.14 -16.35
N GLY A 19 -5.93 11.11 -16.29
CA GLY A 19 -4.53 11.22 -15.88
C GLY A 19 -4.25 10.99 -14.39
N LYS A 20 -5.22 10.51 -13.58
CA LYS A 20 -5.01 10.24 -12.15
C LYS A 20 -3.81 9.30 -11.92
N SER A 21 -3.81 8.15 -12.57
CA SER A 21 -2.71 7.17 -12.46
C SER A 21 -1.38 7.71 -13.01
N SER A 22 -1.42 8.63 -13.99
CA SER A 22 -0.22 9.29 -14.49
C SER A 22 0.44 10.16 -13.42
N ILE A 23 -0.35 10.85 -12.59
CA ILE A 23 0.16 11.64 -11.46
C ILE A 23 0.87 10.71 -10.46
N ILE A 24 0.24 9.56 -10.11
CA ILE A 24 0.82 8.55 -9.23
C ILE A 24 2.15 8.03 -9.78
N ASN A 25 2.17 7.69 -11.06
CA ASN A 25 3.35 7.16 -11.73
C ASN A 25 4.51 8.17 -11.77
N LEU A 26 4.22 9.45 -11.98
CA LEU A 26 5.22 10.52 -11.92
C LEU A 26 5.74 10.71 -10.48
N PHE A 27 4.85 10.66 -9.49
CA PHE A 27 5.22 10.79 -8.08
C PHE A 27 6.13 9.66 -7.59
N LEU A 28 5.91 8.43 -8.09
CA LEU A 28 6.74 7.24 -7.80
C LEU A 28 7.99 7.14 -8.71
N ARG A 29 8.16 8.08 -9.62
CA ARG A 29 9.23 8.06 -10.63
C ARG A 29 9.28 6.75 -11.40
N PHE A 30 8.12 6.26 -11.86
CA PHE A 30 8.06 5.23 -12.89
C PHE A 30 8.32 5.82 -14.27
N TYR A 31 8.07 7.13 -14.43
CA TYR A 31 8.40 7.93 -15.60
C TYR A 31 9.10 9.20 -15.17
N GLU A 32 10.10 9.62 -15.92
CA GLU A 32 10.74 10.93 -15.76
C GLU A 32 9.92 12.00 -16.48
N PHE A 33 10.01 13.22 -16.00
CA PHE A 33 9.35 14.38 -16.60
C PHE A 33 10.36 15.50 -16.85
N GLU A 34 10.23 16.17 -17.98
CA GLU A 34 11.15 17.23 -18.40
C GLU A 34 10.77 18.59 -17.82
N ARG A 35 9.48 18.84 -17.64
CA ARG A 35 8.96 20.13 -17.20
C ARG A 35 8.16 19.99 -15.91
N GLY A 36 8.26 21.01 -15.07
CA GLY A 36 7.59 21.02 -13.77
C GLY A 36 8.50 20.51 -12.65
N GLN A 37 7.93 20.45 -11.46
CA GLN A 37 8.64 20.09 -10.23
C GLN A 37 7.67 19.37 -9.28
N ILE A 38 8.15 18.34 -8.62
CA ILE A 38 7.44 17.66 -7.53
C ILE A 38 8.35 17.65 -6.31
N LEU A 39 7.88 18.26 -5.22
CA LEU A 39 8.65 18.40 -4.00
C LEU A 39 8.07 17.56 -2.86
N ILE A 40 8.95 16.92 -2.09
CA ILE A 40 8.64 16.30 -0.80
C ILE A 40 9.47 17.01 0.25
N ASP A 41 8.81 17.68 1.20
CA ASP A 41 9.46 18.46 2.26
C ASP A 41 10.49 19.48 1.70
N GLY A 42 10.16 20.11 0.57
CA GLY A 42 11.01 21.12 -0.09
C GLY A 42 12.12 20.56 -0.99
N ARG A 43 12.35 19.25 -1.02
CA ARG A 43 13.35 18.59 -1.86
C ARG A 43 12.68 17.99 -3.10
N ASP A 44 13.26 18.23 -4.29
CA ASP A 44 12.74 17.66 -5.54
C ASP A 44 12.84 16.13 -5.52
N ILE A 45 11.80 15.44 -6.01
CA ILE A 45 11.83 13.98 -6.09
C ILE A 45 12.95 13.45 -6.98
N LYS A 46 13.45 14.25 -7.92
CA LYS A 46 14.60 13.91 -8.77
C LYS A 46 15.91 13.80 -7.99
N ASP A 47 16.03 14.51 -6.86
CA ASP A 47 17.22 14.49 -6.00
C ASP A 47 17.27 13.28 -5.05
N TYR A 48 16.20 12.50 -4.98
CA TYR A 48 16.19 11.23 -4.25
C TYR A 48 16.67 10.09 -5.15
N SER A 49 17.34 9.09 -4.59
CA SER A 49 17.41 7.81 -5.27
C SER A 49 16.00 7.18 -5.33
N GLN A 50 15.72 6.38 -6.36
CA GLN A 50 14.42 5.73 -6.48
C GLN A 50 14.11 4.84 -5.26
N ALA A 51 15.12 4.16 -4.72
CA ALA A 51 14.97 3.33 -3.53
C ALA A 51 14.62 4.16 -2.28
N GLU A 52 15.27 5.32 -2.10
CA GLU A 52 14.97 6.24 -0.99
C GLU A 52 13.56 6.81 -1.11
N LEU A 53 13.17 7.25 -2.30
CA LEU A 53 11.84 7.80 -2.57
C LEU A 53 10.74 6.77 -2.27
N ARG A 54 10.88 5.57 -2.84
CA ARG A 54 9.87 4.51 -2.72
C ARG A 54 9.74 3.97 -1.29
N ARG A 55 10.79 4.02 -0.47
CA ARG A 55 10.70 3.70 0.96
C ARG A 55 9.86 4.70 1.77
N LYS A 56 9.77 5.95 1.31
CA LYS A 56 8.93 6.98 1.98
C LYS A 56 7.46 6.89 1.61
N ILE A 57 7.13 6.19 0.52
CA ILE A 57 5.81 6.15 -0.09
C ILE A 57 5.26 4.73 -0.02
N GLY A 58 4.12 4.56 0.61
CA GLY A 58 3.34 3.33 0.54
C GLY A 58 2.31 3.43 -0.58
N LEU A 59 2.29 2.45 -1.46
CA LEU A 59 1.31 2.35 -2.54
C LEU A 59 0.36 1.19 -2.27
N VAL A 60 -0.93 1.48 -2.34
CA VAL A 60 -1.99 0.48 -2.35
C VAL A 60 -2.68 0.55 -3.70
N LEU A 61 -2.66 -0.55 -4.43
CA LEU A 61 -3.29 -0.69 -5.74
C LEU A 61 -4.73 -1.17 -5.61
N GLN A 62 -5.54 -0.90 -6.61
CA GLN A 62 -6.93 -1.36 -6.75
C GLN A 62 -7.03 -2.89 -6.72
N ASP A 63 -6.15 -3.58 -7.46
CA ASP A 63 -6.06 -5.04 -7.48
C ASP A 63 -4.66 -5.46 -6.98
N PRO A 64 -4.54 -5.85 -5.70
CA PRO A 64 -3.26 -6.17 -5.13
C PRO A 64 -2.74 -7.51 -5.63
N PHE A 65 -1.52 -7.50 -6.14
CA PHE A 65 -0.84 -8.72 -6.56
C PHE A 65 -0.16 -9.41 -5.38
N LEU A 66 -0.41 -10.71 -5.24
CA LEU A 66 0.32 -11.59 -4.32
C LEU A 66 1.26 -12.48 -5.10
N TYR A 67 2.47 -12.63 -4.58
CA TYR A 67 3.53 -13.43 -5.17
C TYR A 67 3.50 -14.85 -4.64
N HIS A 68 3.95 -15.80 -5.43
CA HIS A 68 4.19 -17.16 -4.97
C HIS A 68 5.16 -17.15 -3.78
N GLY A 69 4.82 -17.89 -2.73
CA GLY A 69 5.61 -17.96 -1.50
C GLY A 69 4.74 -18.21 -0.28
N THR A 70 4.99 -17.49 0.81
CA THR A 70 4.18 -17.57 2.04
C THR A 70 3.45 -16.25 2.31
N VAL A 71 2.51 -16.25 3.25
CA VAL A 71 1.87 -15.02 3.74
C VAL A 71 2.94 -14.07 4.27
N ALA A 72 3.87 -14.55 5.10
CA ALA A 72 4.94 -13.74 5.65
C ALA A 72 5.81 -13.12 4.55
N SER A 73 6.24 -13.91 3.56
CA SER A 73 7.08 -13.41 2.45
C SER A 73 6.34 -12.37 1.60
N ASN A 74 5.02 -12.46 1.50
CA ASN A 74 4.21 -11.47 0.81
C ASN A 74 4.09 -10.15 1.57
N ILE A 75 4.04 -10.17 2.90
CA ILE A 75 4.07 -8.95 3.72
C ILE A 75 5.46 -8.34 3.74
N GLN A 76 6.48 -9.16 3.91
CA GLN A 76 7.89 -8.74 3.93
C GLN A 76 8.34 -8.18 2.58
N LEU A 77 7.97 -8.86 1.49
CA LEU A 77 8.37 -8.61 0.12
C LEU A 77 9.90 -8.42 0.06
N TYR A 78 10.41 -7.33 -0.48
CA TYR A 78 11.85 -7.05 -0.60
C TYR A 78 12.47 -6.37 0.64
N GLN A 79 11.79 -6.42 1.80
CA GLN A 79 12.24 -5.81 3.06
C GLN A 79 12.93 -6.87 3.93
N GLU A 80 14.09 -7.38 3.50
CA GLU A 80 14.81 -8.48 4.16
C GLU A 80 15.11 -8.22 5.65
N GLN A 81 15.19 -6.94 6.05
CA GLN A 81 15.42 -6.52 7.43
C GLN A 81 14.19 -6.63 8.35
N LEU A 82 12.97 -6.85 7.80
CA LEU A 82 11.77 -6.99 8.63
C LEU A 82 11.82 -8.29 9.42
N THR A 83 11.66 -8.16 10.74
CA THR A 83 11.55 -9.33 11.62
C THR A 83 10.16 -9.95 11.53
N ARG A 84 10.04 -11.19 12.01
CA ARG A 84 8.75 -11.89 12.10
C ARG A 84 7.74 -11.12 12.94
N GLU A 85 8.19 -10.52 14.03
CA GLU A 85 7.39 -9.72 14.94
C GLU A 85 6.84 -8.47 14.24
N GLU A 86 7.66 -7.78 13.45
CA GLU A 86 7.24 -6.60 12.69
C GLU A 86 6.21 -6.96 11.60
N ILE A 87 6.35 -8.12 10.97
CA ILE A 87 5.36 -8.66 10.02
C ILE A 87 4.01 -8.90 10.72
N ILE A 88 4.04 -9.53 11.90
CA ILE A 88 2.84 -9.80 12.70
C ILE A 88 2.19 -8.50 13.16
N GLU A 89 2.97 -7.53 13.63
CA GLU A 89 2.46 -6.23 14.06
C GLU A 89 1.82 -5.44 12.88
N ALA A 90 2.42 -5.48 11.70
CA ALA A 90 1.84 -4.89 10.50
C ALA A 90 0.48 -5.55 10.16
N ALA A 91 0.40 -6.88 10.23
CA ALA A 91 -0.84 -7.60 9.99
C ALA A 91 -1.93 -7.31 11.04
N LYS A 92 -1.56 -7.21 12.32
CA LYS A 92 -2.47 -6.80 13.40
C LYS A 92 -3.00 -5.38 13.19
N PHE A 93 -2.11 -4.47 12.78
CA PHE A 93 -2.47 -3.07 12.56
C PHE A 93 -3.59 -2.89 11.53
N VAL A 94 -3.60 -3.71 10.49
CA VAL A 94 -4.60 -3.69 9.40
C VAL A 94 -5.68 -4.76 9.55
N ASP A 95 -5.81 -5.37 10.73
CA ASP A 95 -6.80 -6.40 11.05
C ASP A 95 -6.69 -7.69 10.20
N ALA A 96 -5.53 -7.93 9.57
CA ALA A 96 -5.25 -9.15 8.79
C ALA A 96 -4.90 -10.36 9.67
N HIS A 97 -4.39 -10.13 10.89
CA HIS A 97 -3.92 -11.19 11.79
C HIS A 97 -4.98 -12.24 12.08
N GLY A 98 -6.24 -11.83 12.22
CA GLY A 98 -7.35 -12.72 12.57
C GLY A 98 -7.50 -13.86 11.56
N PHE A 99 -7.64 -13.56 10.27
CA PHE A 99 -7.77 -14.60 9.26
C PHE A 99 -6.46 -15.36 9.03
N ILE A 100 -5.29 -14.68 9.10
CA ILE A 100 -3.99 -15.37 8.93
C ILE A 100 -3.81 -16.46 10.00
N SER A 101 -4.17 -16.17 11.25
CA SER A 101 -4.04 -17.12 12.37
C SER A 101 -4.97 -18.34 12.26
N GLN A 102 -6.02 -18.26 11.45
CA GLN A 102 -6.93 -19.37 11.17
C GLN A 102 -6.44 -20.28 10.05
N LEU A 103 -5.44 -19.85 9.28
CA LEU A 103 -4.83 -20.70 8.26
C LEU A 103 -4.04 -21.85 8.91
N PRO A 104 -4.04 -23.06 8.34
CA PRO A 104 -3.37 -24.23 8.92
C PRO A 104 -1.89 -24.01 9.27
N GLN A 105 -1.20 -23.15 8.52
CA GLN A 105 0.21 -22.80 8.72
C GLN A 105 0.40 -21.32 9.09
N GLY A 106 -0.68 -20.60 9.39
CA GLY A 106 -0.63 -19.20 9.76
C GLY A 106 0.15 -18.33 8.75
N TYR A 107 1.16 -17.64 9.22
CA TYR A 107 2.02 -16.79 8.38
C TYR A 107 2.90 -17.57 7.39
N ASP A 108 3.11 -18.85 7.62
CA ASP A 108 3.87 -19.74 6.72
C ASP A 108 2.96 -20.45 5.71
N ALA A 109 1.65 -20.16 5.75
CA ALA A 109 0.69 -20.67 4.78
C ALA A 109 1.10 -20.30 3.35
N PRO A 110 1.04 -21.24 2.41
CA PRO A 110 1.45 -21.01 1.05
C PRO A 110 0.50 -20.05 0.33
N VAL A 111 1.09 -19.12 -0.41
CA VAL A 111 0.39 -18.25 -1.35
C VAL A 111 0.68 -18.76 -2.75
N THR A 112 -0.35 -19.23 -3.43
CA THR A 112 -0.28 -19.63 -4.84
C THR A 112 -0.23 -18.38 -5.74
N GLU A 113 0.02 -18.59 -7.02
CA GLU A 113 0.08 -17.50 -8.00
C GLU A 113 -1.16 -16.60 -7.89
N ARG A 114 -0.95 -15.31 -7.81
CA ARG A 114 -1.96 -14.25 -7.62
C ARG A 114 -2.83 -14.39 -6.37
N GLY A 115 -2.49 -15.28 -5.43
CA GLY A 115 -3.28 -15.47 -4.20
C GLY A 115 -4.69 -16.00 -4.46
N ALA A 116 -4.87 -16.89 -5.44
CA ALA A 116 -6.17 -17.42 -5.85
C ALA A 116 -6.96 -18.11 -4.72
N THR A 117 -6.28 -18.51 -3.65
CA THR A 117 -6.89 -19.15 -2.47
C THR A 117 -7.46 -18.13 -1.46
N PHE A 118 -7.18 -16.85 -1.64
CA PHE A 118 -7.65 -15.77 -0.76
C PHE A 118 -8.79 -14.99 -1.40
N SER A 119 -9.76 -14.53 -0.60
CA SER A 119 -10.79 -13.60 -1.06
C SER A 119 -10.18 -12.27 -1.52
N SER A 120 -10.92 -11.47 -2.27
CA SER A 120 -10.48 -10.12 -2.67
C SER A 120 -10.11 -9.25 -1.45
N GLY A 121 -10.94 -9.29 -0.40
CA GLY A 121 -10.69 -8.57 0.84
C GLY A 121 -9.45 -9.07 1.59
N GLN A 122 -9.24 -10.39 1.68
CA GLN A 122 -8.04 -10.96 2.28
C GLN A 122 -6.76 -10.54 1.53
N ARG A 123 -6.78 -10.57 0.18
CA ARG A 123 -5.66 -10.07 -0.63
C ARG A 123 -5.40 -8.59 -0.36
N GLN A 124 -6.45 -7.79 -0.22
CA GLN A 124 -6.34 -6.36 0.07
C GLN A 124 -5.72 -6.12 1.46
N LEU A 125 -6.14 -6.85 2.49
CA LEU A 125 -5.56 -6.76 3.83
C LEU A 125 -4.08 -7.17 3.86
N LEU A 126 -3.67 -8.19 3.09
CA LEU A 126 -2.26 -8.56 2.95
C LEU A 126 -1.44 -7.46 2.26
N ALA A 127 -2.00 -6.81 1.24
CA ALA A 127 -1.36 -5.66 0.60
C ALA A 127 -1.25 -4.45 1.56
N PHE A 128 -2.24 -4.23 2.41
CA PHE A 128 -2.18 -3.21 3.44
C PHE A 128 -1.08 -3.51 4.47
N ALA A 129 -0.99 -4.76 4.95
CA ALA A 129 0.07 -5.19 5.86
C ALA A 129 1.45 -4.97 5.24
N ARG A 130 1.66 -5.38 3.99
CA ARG A 130 2.87 -5.12 3.21
C ARG A 130 3.23 -3.64 3.17
N THR A 131 2.25 -2.79 2.87
CA THR A 131 2.45 -1.34 2.76
C THR A 131 2.82 -0.73 4.12
N ILE A 132 2.12 -1.11 5.19
CA ILE A 132 2.34 -0.55 6.54
C ILE A 132 3.64 -1.06 7.15
N ALA A 133 4.08 -2.26 6.83
CA ALA A 133 5.35 -2.82 7.30
C ALA A 133 6.56 -1.93 6.96
N THR A 134 6.51 -1.20 5.84
CA THR A 134 7.55 -0.24 5.45
C THR A 134 7.53 1.07 6.24
N LYS A 135 6.53 1.28 7.12
CA LYS A 135 6.33 2.51 7.92
C LYS A 135 6.35 3.79 7.05
N PRO A 136 5.58 3.87 5.95
CA PRO A 136 5.63 4.98 5.01
C PRO A 136 5.13 6.28 5.64
N LYS A 137 5.65 7.41 5.18
CA LYS A 137 5.19 8.75 5.58
C LYS A 137 4.06 9.29 4.68
N ILE A 138 4.03 8.81 3.44
CA ILE A 138 3.06 9.19 2.43
C ILE A 138 2.35 7.91 1.98
N LEU A 139 1.03 7.95 1.88
CA LEU A 139 0.20 6.88 1.33
C LEU A 139 -0.42 7.32 0.02
N ILE A 140 -0.33 6.46 -0.96
CA ILE A 140 -1.07 6.56 -2.22
C ILE A 140 -2.06 5.41 -2.26
N LEU A 141 -3.35 5.75 -2.45
CA LEU A 141 -4.45 4.80 -2.47
C LEU A 141 -5.14 4.88 -3.83
N ASP A 142 -4.88 3.91 -4.70
CA ASP A 142 -5.50 3.86 -6.03
C ASP A 142 -6.75 2.97 -5.96
N GLU A 143 -7.94 3.60 -5.82
CA GLU A 143 -9.26 2.96 -5.73
C GLU A 143 -9.30 1.72 -4.81
N ALA A 144 -8.66 1.81 -3.64
CA ALA A 144 -8.37 0.69 -2.74
C ALA A 144 -9.58 -0.09 -2.19
N THR A 145 -10.81 0.29 -2.55
CA THR A 145 -12.06 -0.34 -2.09
C THR A 145 -12.96 -0.83 -3.22
N ALA A 146 -12.49 -0.79 -4.47
CA ALA A 146 -13.27 -1.29 -5.59
C ALA A 146 -13.33 -2.83 -5.58
N ASN A 147 -14.52 -3.39 -5.87
CA ASN A 147 -14.75 -4.83 -6.03
C ASN A 147 -14.49 -5.71 -4.79
N ILE A 148 -14.74 -5.19 -3.59
CA ILE A 148 -14.63 -5.95 -2.34
C ILE A 148 -15.99 -6.54 -1.99
N ASP A 149 -16.01 -7.77 -1.46
CA ASP A 149 -17.21 -8.39 -0.92
C ASP A 149 -17.71 -7.66 0.34
N SER A 150 -19.02 -7.67 0.58
CA SER A 150 -19.65 -6.90 1.64
C SER A 150 -19.23 -7.29 3.05
N GLU A 151 -18.77 -8.53 3.29
CA GLU A 151 -18.38 -8.99 4.63
C GLU A 151 -17.04 -8.38 5.06
N THR A 152 -16.12 -8.20 4.11
CA THR A 152 -14.79 -7.64 4.40
C THR A 152 -14.70 -6.14 4.14
N GLU A 153 -15.71 -5.52 3.50
CA GLU A 153 -15.69 -4.09 3.16
C GLU A 153 -15.55 -3.19 4.39
N GLU A 154 -16.31 -3.46 5.46
CA GLU A 154 -16.21 -2.68 6.69
C GLU A 154 -14.83 -2.76 7.32
N LEU A 155 -14.24 -3.97 7.37
CA LEU A 155 -12.89 -4.21 7.89
C LEU A 155 -11.83 -3.47 7.07
N ILE A 156 -11.96 -3.49 5.75
CA ILE A 156 -11.10 -2.74 4.82
C ILE A 156 -11.19 -1.24 5.08
N GLN A 157 -12.41 -0.70 5.23
CA GLN A 157 -12.62 0.72 5.52
C GLN A 157 -12.03 1.13 6.88
N VAL A 158 -12.18 0.28 7.91
CA VAL A 158 -11.56 0.50 9.23
C VAL A 158 -10.04 0.54 9.11
N SER A 159 -9.46 -0.44 8.42
CA SER A 159 -8.01 -0.54 8.21
C SER A 159 -7.47 0.66 7.44
N LEU A 160 -8.14 1.09 6.37
CA LEU A 160 -7.78 2.30 5.62
C LEU A 160 -7.79 3.56 6.51
N ARG A 161 -8.81 3.71 7.36
CA ARG A 161 -8.86 4.84 8.32
C ARG A 161 -7.68 4.82 9.29
N LYS A 162 -7.28 3.63 9.79
CA LYS A 162 -6.08 3.47 10.63
C LYS A 162 -4.82 3.83 9.88
N MET A 163 -4.66 3.33 8.64
CA MET A 163 -3.49 3.58 7.82
C MET A 163 -3.28 5.06 7.51
N ARG A 164 -4.35 5.83 7.30
CA ARG A 164 -4.31 7.26 6.98
C ARG A 164 -3.91 8.14 8.16
N ARG A 165 -4.15 7.71 9.40
CA ARG A 165 -3.85 8.52 10.59
C ARG A 165 -2.36 8.87 10.68
N GLY A 166 -2.08 10.18 10.79
CA GLY A 166 -0.72 10.71 10.91
C GLY A 166 0.11 10.65 9.62
N ARG A 167 -0.49 10.27 8.49
CA ARG A 167 0.18 10.19 7.18
C ARG A 167 -0.44 11.15 6.18
N THR A 168 0.40 11.68 5.31
CA THR A 168 -0.09 12.41 4.13
C THR A 168 -0.65 11.38 3.13
N THR A 169 -1.90 11.57 2.68
CA THR A 169 -2.58 10.57 1.84
C THR A 169 -3.07 11.20 0.53
N ILE A 170 -2.88 10.48 -0.55
CA ILE A 170 -3.29 10.84 -1.90
C ILE A 170 -4.18 9.74 -2.46
#